data_fa0c60c9de3d7dc82583eb120daa7229
#
_entry.id   fa0c60c9de3d7dc82583eb120daa7229
#
_cell.length_a   1.000
_cell.length_b   1.000
_cell.length_c   1.000
_cell.angle_alpha   90.00
_cell.angle_beta   90.00
_cell.angle_gamma   90.00
#
_symmetry.space_group_name_H-M   'P 1'
#
loop_
_entity.id
_entity.type
_entity.pdbx_description
1 polymer ?
#
loop_
_entity_poly.entity_id
_entity_poly.type
_entity_poly.pdbx_seq_one_letter_code
_entity_poly.pdbx_strand_id
1 'polypeptide(L)'
;MKAKITQALVERVSAVSDKTTLYADPELRGFYLIVSKSKKGYYVQSLVNGKQVRVKLGDHPSLTAKAARELAMQTLVTMRSGVNPNEEKRKARVKGITLREALDLHLGAKKVSSRTASGYRYNCEQYLSDWLDKPLADIGANRAAVRERHKRITKENGATSADSVFRVFRALYNRGLREHPDLPANPCMNIDYHGMKRRKVDVDAEQLKKWGKAVLELNPVRRDLHLFMLLSGMRRTSACETRLEHLSDGCLHVPSPKGGSDRAFDLPLSGPLKDLLDHRANEAPRIDRKTKWLFPADSKSGHITEVAQVELSGLTGHALRHCYSTLAVESGVPLLELKYLLNHAASNVTMGYIHVGPEHLRPYQEKASRHILERLGLQWTPGVWPPVLKEAAADRKTP
;
A
#
# COMPACT_ATOMS: atom_id res chain seq x y z
N MET A 1 14.52 -54.54 -0.34
CA MET A 1 14.47 -55.88 0.25
C MET A 1 13.02 -56.30 0.49
N LYS A 2 12.67 -57.59 0.41
CA LYS A 2 11.33 -58.05 0.76
C LYS A 2 11.40 -58.70 2.14
N ALA A 3 10.59 -58.21 3.07
CA ALA A 3 10.49 -58.76 4.44
C ALA A 3 9.15 -58.38 5.06
N LYS A 4 8.51 -59.30 5.80
CA LYS A 4 7.28 -59.02 6.58
C LYS A 4 7.61 -57.96 7.63
N ILE A 5 6.93 -56.83 7.59
CA ILE A 5 7.14 -55.71 8.50
C ILE A 5 6.47 -56.04 9.83
N THR A 6 7.28 -56.60 10.76
CA THR A 6 6.88 -56.91 12.14
C THR A 6 7.60 -56.00 13.09
N GLN A 7 7.11 -55.90 14.34
CA GLN A 7 7.78 -55.10 15.39
C GLN A 7 9.23 -55.51 15.59
N ALA A 8 9.49 -56.85 15.68
CA ALA A 8 10.83 -57.40 15.82
C ALA A 8 11.77 -57.04 14.64
N LEU A 9 11.27 -56.99 13.42
CA LEU A 9 12.02 -56.53 12.25
C LEU A 9 12.39 -55.06 12.40
N VAL A 10 11.39 -54.21 12.72
CA VAL A 10 11.62 -52.75 12.82
C VAL A 10 12.62 -52.40 13.91
N GLU A 11 12.61 -53.09 15.01
CA GLU A 11 13.59 -52.91 16.11
C GLU A 11 14.99 -53.32 15.69
N ARG A 12 15.12 -54.44 15.02
CA ARG A 12 16.41 -55.07 14.63
C ARG A 12 17.13 -54.32 13.50
N VAL A 13 16.37 -53.79 12.52
CA VAL A 13 16.98 -53.16 11.34
C VAL A 13 17.57 -51.79 11.68
N SER A 14 18.80 -51.52 11.22
CA SER A 14 19.43 -50.22 11.24
C SER A 14 19.90 -49.84 9.84
N ALA A 15 20.15 -48.56 9.62
CA ALA A 15 20.67 -48.10 8.33
C ALA A 15 22.08 -48.68 8.11
N VAL A 16 22.28 -49.31 6.96
CA VAL A 16 23.60 -49.79 6.53
C VAL A 16 24.24 -48.63 5.76
N SER A 17 25.16 -47.91 6.39
CA SER A 17 25.81 -46.71 5.85
C SER A 17 24.83 -45.51 5.64
N ASP A 18 25.27 -44.44 4.95
CA ASP A 18 24.47 -43.25 4.67
C ASP A 18 23.32 -43.46 3.64
N LYS A 19 23.09 -44.72 3.20
CA LYS A 19 22.05 -45.05 2.23
C LYS A 19 20.75 -45.44 2.93
N THR A 20 19.65 -44.87 2.39
CA THR A 20 18.29 -45.25 2.83
C THR A 20 17.94 -46.65 2.36
N THR A 21 17.51 -47.53 3.27
CA THR A 21 17.11 -48.91 2.98
C THR A 21 15.58 -49.03 2.97
N LEU A 22 15.02 -49.63 1.93
CA LEU A 22 13.59 -49.86 1.77
C LEU A 22 13.26 -51.32 1.93
N TYR A 23 12.33 -51.63 2.86
CA TYR A 23 11.75 -52.95 3.09
C TYR A 23 10.32 -52.98 2.58
N ALA A 24 10.00 -53.82 1.63
CA ALA A 24 8.66 -54.02 1.09
C ALA A 24 7.98 -55.21 1.77
N ASP A 25 6.77 -55.05 2.27
CA ASP A 25 6.01 -56.10 2.88
C ASP A 25 5.44 -57.07 1.80
N PRO A 26 5.73 -58.39 1.86
CA PRO A 26 5.27 -59.33 0.87
C PRO A 26 3.76 -59.68 1.00
N GLU A 27 3.18 -59.53 2.20
CA GLU A 27 1.77 -59.85 2.48
C GLU A 27 0.84 -58.67 2.19
N LEU A 28 1.36 -57.44 2.35
CA LEU A 28 0.60 -56.22 2.08
C LEU A 28 1.29 -55.41 0.96
N ARG A 29 0.97 -55.74 -0.28
CA ARG A 29 1.53 -55.05 -1.45
C ARG A 29 1.27 -53.55 -1.40
N GLY A 30 2.33 -52.76 -1.45
CA GLY A 30 2.28 -51.28 -1.35
C GLY A 30 2.61 -50.77 0.03
N PHE A 31 2.88 -51.60 1.04
CA PHE A 31 3.34 -51.21 2.35
C PHE A 31 4.85 -51.32 2.47
N TYR A 32 5.48 -50.28 3.01
CA TYR A 32 6.96 -50.16 3.08
C TYR A 32 7.40 -49.62 4.42
N LEU A 33 8.56 -50.12 4.90
CA LEU A 33 9.37 -49.52 5.93
C LEU A 33 10.61 -48.87 5.27
N ILE A 34 10.83 -47.60 5.51
CA ILE A 34 12.02 -46.88 5.06
C ILE A 34 12.88 -46.58 6.26
N VAL A 35 14.11 -47.08 6.24
CA VAL A 35 15.13 -46.89 7.29
C VAL A 35 16.23 -46.00 6.80
N SER A 36 16.40 -44.85 7.44
CA SER A 36 17.50 -43.92 7.24
C SER A 36 18.39 -43.85 8.49
N LYS A 37 19.52 -43.16 8.41
CA LYS A 37 20.50 -43.03 9.50
C LYS A 37 19.88 -42.61 10.84
N SER A 38 18.87 -41.77 10.82
CA SER A 38 18.25 -41.18 12.01
C SER A 38 16.77 -41.56 12.23
N LYS A 39 16.09 -42.19 11.26
CA LYS A 39 14.65 -42.40 11.33
C LYS A 39 14.21 -43.67 10.62
N LYS A 40 13.19 -44.30 11.19
CA LYS A 40 12.46 -45.43 10.59
C LYS A 40 11.02 -44.98 10.38
N GLY A 41 10.55 -44.95 9.13
CA GLY A 41 9.21 -44.48 8.78
C GLY A 41 8.41 -45.50 8.01
N TYR A 42 7.11 -45.57 8.28
CA TYR A 42 6.14 -46.42 7.57
C TYR A 42 5.49 -45.64 6.45
N TYR A 43 5.40 -46.26 5.29
CA TYR A 43 4.86 -45.66 4.06
C TYR A 43 3.95 -46.62 3.32
N VAL A 44 2.98 -46.06 2.60
CA VAL A 44 2.24 -46.78 1.56
C VAL A 44 2.49 -46.13 0.20
N GLN A 45 2.41 -46.95 -0.85
CA GLN A 45 2.58 -46.50 -2.23
C GLN A 45 1.63 -47.28 -3.14
N SER A 46 0.83 -46.53 -3.92
CA SER A 46 -0.12 -47.08 -4.87
C SER A 46 -0.29 -46.14 -6.07
N LEU A 47 -0.92 -46.60 -7.12
CA LEU A 47 -1.39 -45.78 -8.23
C LEU A 47 -2.70 -45.09 -7.84
N VAL A 48 -2.79 -43.79 -8.01
CA VAL A 48 -4.00 -43.00 -7.87
C VAL A 48 -4.19 -42.21 -9.16
N ASN A 49 -5.28 -42.48 -9.87
CA ASN A 49 -5.55 -41.86 -11.18
C ASN A 49 -4.35 -41.93 -12.16
N GLY A 50 -3.70 -43.10 -12.24
CA GLY A 50 -2.56 -43.35 -13.13
C GLY A 50 -1.21 -42.80 -12.66
N LYS A 51 -1.17 -42.08 -11.54
CA LYS A 51 0.06 -41.53 -10.99
C LYS A 51 0.49 -42.29 -9.72
N GLN A 52 1.79 -42.53 -9.59
CA GLN A 52 2.34 -43.17 -8.40
C GLN A 52 2.38 -42.19 -7.24
N VAL A 53 1.68 -42.52 -6.15
CA VAL A 53 1.57 -41.69 -4.94
C VAL A 53 2.16 -42.48 -3.78
N ARG A 54 3.04 -41.82 -2.99
CA ARG A 54 3.58 -42.35 -1.74
C ARG A 54 3.08 -41.49 -0.57
N VAL A 55 2.54 -42.16 0.45
CA VAL A 55 1.99 -41.52 1.65
C VAL A 55 2.76 -42.00 2.87
N LYS A 56 3.24 -41.08 3.69
CA LYS A 56 3.85 -41.36 4.99
C LYS A 56 2.74 -41.64 6.02
N LEU A 57 2.81 -42.76 6.72
CA LEU A 57 1.85 -43.12 7.78
C LEU A 57 2.31 -42.62 9.15
N GLY A 58 3.61 -42.70 9.43
CA GLY A 58 4.21 -42.26 10.69
C GLY A 58 5.63 -42.79 10.89
N ASP A 59 6.23 -42.42 12.00
CA ASP A 59 7.58 -42.86 12.36
C ASP A 59 7.58 -43.80 13.56
N HIS A 60 8.49 -44.77 13.55
CA HIS A 60 8.82 -45.55 14.73
C HIS A 60 9.71 -44.70 15.66
N PRO A 61 9.54 -44.71 17.02
CA PRO A 61 8.64 -45.59 17.81
C PRO A 61 7.23 -45.04 18.03
N SER A 62 6.89 -43.82 17.56
CA SER A 62 5.57 -43.19 17.76
C SER A 62 4.40 -44.02 17.16
N LEU A 63 4.70 -44.83 16.15
CA LEU A 63 3.73 -45.76 15.54
C LEU A 63 4.30 -47.18 15.58
N THR A 64 3.53 -48.15 16.11
CA THR A 64 3.93 -49.57 16.14
C THR A 64 3.74 -50.22 14.77
N ALA A 65 4.46 -51.31 14.48
CA ALA A 65 4.35 -52.01 13.21
C ALA A 65 2.92 -52.57 12.96
N LYS A 66 2.22 -53.00 14.02
CA LYS A 66 0.82 -53.45 13.93
C LYS A 66 -0.12 -52.32 13.55
N ALA A 67 -0.08 -51.21 14.27
CA ALA A 67 -0.90 -50.03 13.98
C ALA A 67 -0.57 -49.43 12.60
N ALA A 68 0.70 -49.43 12.19
CA ALA A 68 1.10 -49.02 10.85
C ALA A 68 0.52 -49.91 9.75
N ARG A 69 0.42 -51.21 9.95
CA ARG A 69 -0.19 -52.18 9.01
C ARG A 69 -1.70 -51.92 8.85
N GLU A 70 -2.42 -51.70 9.96
CA GLU A 70 -3.83 -51.34 9.94
C GLU A 70 -4.09 -50.04 9.19
N LEU A 71 -3.33 -49.01 9.50
CA LEU A 71 -3.36 -47.71 8.77
C LEU A 71 -3.00 -47.88 7.29
N ALA A 72 -2.04 -48.75 6.97
CA ALA A 72 -1.67 -49.05 5.60
C ALA A 72 -2.79 -49.63 4.80
N MET A 73 -3.53 -50.66 5.37
CA MET A 73 -4.69 -51.25 4.73
C MET A 73 -5.76 -50.21 4.42
N GLN A 74 -6.15 -49.38 5.40
CA GLN A 74 -7.17 -48.34 5.23
C GLN A 74 -6.73 -47.31 4.17
N THR A 75 -5.49 -46.83 4.24
CA THR A 75 -4.95 -45.85 3.29
C THR A 75 -4.88 -46.39 1.88
N LEU A 76 -4.49 -47.67 1.69
CA LEU A 76 -4.44 -48.31 0.38
C LEU A 76 -5.84 -48.48 -0.22
N VAL A 77 -6.88 -48.77 0.59
CA VAL A 77 -8.29 -48.81 0.13
C VAL A 77 -8.70 -47.41 -0.39
N THR A 78 -8.44 -46.36 0.39
CA THR A 78 -8.73 -44.97 -0.01
C THR A 78 -7.98 -44.58 -1.31
N MET A 79 -6.74 -44.99 -1.46
CA MET A 79 -5.94 -44.68 -2.67
C MET A 79 -6.50 -45.45 -3.89
N ARG A 80 -6.99 -46.67 -3.72
CA ARG A 80 -7.60 -47.50 -4.80
C ARG A 80 -8.94 -46.92 -5.24
N SER A 81 -9.69 -46.23 -4.37
CA SER A 81 -10.90 -45.50 -4.75
C SER A 81 -10.64 -44.17 -5.48
N GLY A 82 -9.37 -43.89 -5.85
CA GLY A 82 -9.00 -42.70 -6.60
C GLY A 82 -8.72 -41.47 -5.76
N VAL A 83 -8.74 -41.57 -4.43
CA VAL A 83 -8.47 -40.43 -3.53
C VAL A 83 -6.97 -40.38 -3.17
N ASN A 84 -6.34 -39.24 -3.31
CA ASN A 84 -4.96 -39.00 -2.89
C ASN A 84 -4.94 -38.47 -1.45
N PRO A 85 -4.51 -39.28 -0.44
CA PRO A 85 -4.51 -38.83 0.96
C PRO A 85 -3.60 -37.64 1.23
N ASN A 86 -2.53 -37.44 0.43
CA ASN A 86 -1.68 -36.26 0.55
C ASN A 86 -2.41 -34.99 0.11
N GLU A 87 -3.22 -35.07 -0.94
CA GLU A 87 -4.05 -33.97 -1.40
C GLU A 87 -5.17 -33.62 -0.40
N GLU A 88 -5.80 -34.65 0.20
CA GLU A 88 -6.81 -34.43 1.25
C GLU A 88 -6.20 -33.78 2.50
N LYS A 89 -5.04 -34.24 2.96
CA LYS A 89 -4.30 -33.60 4.06
C LYS A 89 -3.92 -32.16 3.71
N ARG A 90 -3.54 -31.91 2.47
CA ARG A 90 -3.20 -30.60 1.94
C ARG A 90 -4.42 -29.67 1.93
N LYS A 91 -5.55 -30.13 1.39
CA LYS A 91 -6.82 -29.42 1.39
C LYS A 91 -7.30 -29.10 2.82
N ALA A 92 -7.16 -30.02 3.76
CA ALA A 92 -7.51 -29.80 5.15
C ALA A 92 -6.62 -28.73 5.83
N ARG A 93 -5.33 -28.68 5.50
CA ARG A 93 -4.41 -27.61 5.96
C ARG A 93 -4.77 -26.24 5.38
N VAL A 94 -5.16 -26.21 4.12
CA VAL A 94 -5.53 -24.98 3.40
C VAL A 94 -6.87 -24.42 3.89
N LYS A 95 -7.81 -25.27 4.31
CA LYS A 95 -9.07 -24.82 4.92
C LYS A 95 -8.89 -23.99 6.21
N GLY A 96 -7.73 -24.11 6.85
CA GLY A 96 -7.45 -23.46 8.13
C GLY A 96 -7.16 -21.96 8.06
N ILE A 97 -6.58 -21.43 6.97
CA ILE A 97 -6.22 -20.00 6.92
C ILE A 97 -7.45 -19.14 6.61
N THR A 98 -7.76 -18.24 7.52
CA THR A 98 -8.86 -17.28 7.38
C THR A 98 -8.43 -15.98 6.69
N LEU A 99 -9.38 -15.15 6.28
CA LEU A 99 -9.07 -13.82 5.75
C LEU A 99 -8.42 -12.93 6.81
N ARG A 100 -8.79 -13.07 8.08
CA ARG A 100 -8.20 -12.36 9.22
C ARG A 100 -6.73 -12.70 9.37
N GLU A 101 -6.39 -13.97 9.40
CA GLU A 101 -5.00 -14.43 9.48
C GLU A 101 -4.17 -13.97 8.27
N ALA A 102 -4.74 -13.97 7.08
CA ALA A 102 -4.08 -13.44 5.89
C ALA A 102 -3.83 -11.92 5.97
N LEU A 103 -4.75 -11.17 6.60
CA LEU A 103 -4.58 -9.75 6.89
C LEU A 103 -3.41 -9.54 7.84
N ASP A 104 -3.36 -10.26 8.95
CA ASP A 104 -2.30 -10.16 9.95
C ASP A 104 -0.93 -10.54 9.36
N LEU A 105 -0.87 -11.64 8.60
CA LEU A 105 0.34 -12.05 7.87
C LEU A 105 0.79 -10.98 6.85
N HIS A 106 -0.15 -10.34 6.16
CA HIS A 106 0.19 -9.30 5.18
C HIS A 106 0.75 -8.05 5.86
N LEU A 107 0.14 -7.61 6.94
CA LEU A 107 0.57 -6.43 7.69
C LEU A 107 1.88 -6.67 8.46
N GLY A 108 2.09 -7.88 8.98
CA GLY A 108 3.33 -8.26 9.67
C GLY A 108 4.53 -8.43 8.74
N ALA A 109 4.33 -8.86 7.51
CA ALA A 109 5.41 -9.15 6.56
C ALA A 109 5.94 -7.92 5.79
N LYS A 110 5.24 -6.80 5.83
CA LYS A 110 5.61 -5.56 5.13
C LYS A 110 5.71 -4.40 6.11
N LYS A 111 6.76 -3.60 5.99
CA LYS A 111 6.78 -2.25 6.59
C LYS A 111 5.75 -1.37 5.87
N VAL A 112 4.49 -1.49 6.24
CA VAL A 112 3.43 -0.58 5.77
C VAL A 112 3.26 0.56 6.77
N SER A 113 2.95 1.77 6.29
CA SER A 113 2.62 2.88 7.19
C SER A 113 1.38 2.55 8.02
N SER A 114 1.29 3.10 9.23
CA SER A 114 0.10 2.96 10.11
C SER A 114 -1.20 3.30 9.38
N ARG A 115 -1.18 4.35 8.56
CA ARG A 115 -2.32 4.77 7.73
C ARG A 115 -2.72 3.70 6.70
N THR A 116 -1.74 3.07 6.05
CA THR A 116 -2.01 1.97 5.11
C THR A 116 -2.59 0.77 5.85
N ALA A 117 -2.01 0.38 6.98
CA ALA A 117 -2.51 -0.72 7.80
C ALA A 117 -3.94 -0.47 8.27
N SER A 118 -4.25 0.75 8.75
CA SER A 118 -5.62 1.15 9.13
C SER A 118 -6.58 1.07 7.95
N GLY A 119 -6.14 1.48 6.75
CA GLY A 119 -6.96 1.37 5.53
C GLY A 119 -7.26 -0.07 5.14
N TYR A 120 -6.31 -1.00 5.30
CA TYR A 120 -6.53 -2.44 5.07
C TYR A 120 -7.55 -3.00 6.06
N ARG A 121 -7.37 -2.72 7.38
CA ARG A 121 -8.32 -3.15 8.42
C ARG A 121 -9.71 -2.60 8.15
N TYR A 122 -9.83 -1.29 7.91
CA TYR A 122 -11.11 -0.64 7.60
C TYR A 122 -11.84 -1.31 6.43
N ASN A 123 -11.15 -1.56 5.31
CA ASN A 123 -11.77 -2.23 4.16
C ASN A 123 -12.26 -3.64 4.51
N CYS A 124 -11.51 -4.40 5.30
CA CYS A 124 -11.90 -5.74 5.71
C CYS A 124 -13.07 -5.72 6.69
N GLU A 125 -13.00 -4.88 7.72
CA GLU A 125 -14.01 -4.80 8.79
C GLU A 125 -15.34 -4.20 8.28
N GLN A 126 -15.26 -3.16 7.45
CA GLN A 126 -16.45 -2.46 6.95
C GLN A 126 -17.17 -3.23 5.84
N TYR A 127 -16.45 -3.89 4.95
CA TYR A 127 -17.04 -4.45 3.73
C TYR A 127 -16.98 -5.97 3.61
N LEU A 128 -16.10 -6.61 4.40
CA LEU A 128 -15.85 -8.05 4.36
C LEU A 128 -15.90 -8.69 5.75
N SER A 129 -16.60 -8.06 6.72
CA SER A 129 -16.66 -8.52 8.10
C SER A 129 -17.12 -9.97 8.23
N ASP A 130 -18.14 -10.36 7.47
CA ASP A 130 -18.67 -11.73 7.42
C ASP A 130 -17.76 -12.74 6.72
N TRP A 131 -16.65 -12.29 6.13
CA TRP A 131 -15.62 -13.13 5.51
C TRP A 131 -14.36 -13.24 6.36
N LEU A 132 -14.18 -12.37 7.36
CA LEU A 132 -12.94 -12.32 8.13
C LEU A 132 -12.55 -13.66 8.73
N ASP A 133 -13.52 -14.38 9.28
CA ASP A 133 -13.29 -15.65 9.95
C ASP A 133 -13.58 -16.87 9.04
N LYS A 134 -13.86 -16.62 7.75
CA LYS A 134 -14.02 -17.68 6.75
C LYS A 134 -12.66 -18.12 6.19
N PRO A 135 -12.47 -19.43 5.96
CA PRO A 135 -11.30 -19.93 5.25
C PRO A 135 -11.16 -19.32 3.86
N LEU A 136 -9.96 -18.88 3.50
CA LEU A 136 -9.67 -18.36 2.15
C LEU A 136 -9.99 -19.39 1.06
N ALA A 137 -9.82 -20.67 1.35
CA ALA A 137 -10.16 -21.76 0.43
C ALA A 137 -11.64 -21.74 0.02
N ASP A 138 -12.52 -21.53 1.00
CA ASP A 138 -13.97 -21.50 0.77
C ASP A 138 -14.39 -20.25 0.00
N ILE A 139 -13.81 -19.10 0.34
CA ILE A 139 -14.03 -17.84 -0.41
C ILE A 139 -13.52 -17.98 -1.85
N GLY A 140 -12.32 -18.54 -2.04
CA GLY A 140 -11.71 -18.72 -3.35
C GLY A 140 -12.44 -19.71 -4.25
N ALA A 141 -13.04 -20.75 -3.67
CA ALA A 141 -13.85 -21.72 -4.39
C ALA A 141 -15.16 -21.10 -4.93
N ASN A 142 -15.71 -20.10 -4.22
CA ASN A 142 -16.97 -19.45 -4.60
C ASN A 142 -16.76 -18.13 -5.34
N ARG A 143 -16.21 -18.21 -6.57
CA ARG A 143 -15.97 -17.04 -7.42
C ARG A 143 -17.23 -16.22 -7.72
N ALA A 144 -18.38 -16.85 -7.74
CA ALA A 144 -19.67 -16.17 -7.97
C ALA A 144 -20.00 -15.22 -6.81
N ALA A 145 -19.86 -15.68 -5.57
CA ALA A 145 -20.09 -14.85 -4.38
C ALA A 145 -19.10 -13.66 -4.31
N VAL A 146 -17.87 -13.86 -4.77
CA VAL A 146 -16.86 -12.79 -4.82
C VAL A 146 -17.26 -11.69 -5.81
N ARG A 147 -17.71 -12.06 -7.02
CA ARG A 147 -18.23 -11.09 -8.00
C ARG A 147 -19.51 -10.39 -7.50
N GLU A 148 -20.40 -11.12 -6.89
CA GLU A 148 -21.65 -10.56 -6.38
C GLU A 148 -21.39 -9.56 -5.24
N ARG A 149 -20.43 -9.86 -4.36
CA ARG A 149 -20.01 -8.92 -3.32
C ARG A 149 -19.43 -7.62 -3.93
N HIS A 150 -18.60 -7.71 -4.98
CA HIS A 150 -18.08 -6.54 -5.67
C HIS A 150 -19.21 -5.68 -6.25
N LYS A 151 -20.18 -6.30 -6.95
CA LYS A 151 -21.37 -5.61 -7.49
C LYS A 151 -22.21 -4.96 -6.40
N ARG A 152 -22.42 -5.64 -5.29
CA ARG A 152 -23.18 -5.09 -4.15
C ARG A 152 -22.50 -3.85 -3.59
N ILE A 153 -21.19 -3.90 -3.30
CA ILE A 153 -20.45 -2.73 -2.82
C ILE A 153 -20.44 -1.61 -3.87
N THR A 154 -20.37 -1.95 -5.16
CA THR A 154 -20.50 -0.96 -6.25
C THR A 154 -21.83 -0.20 -6.17
N LYS A 155 -22.92 -0.91 -5.96
CA LYS A 155 -24.27 -0.32 -5.87
C LYS A 155 -24.47 0.53 -4.60
N GLU A 156 -23.99 0.04 -3.47
CA GLU A 156 -24.21 0.66 -2.17
C GLU A 156 -23.19 1.78 -1.84
N ASN A 157 -21.95 1.64 -2.26
CA ASN A 157 -20.84 2.49 -1.83
C ASN A 157 -20.04 3.11 -2.99
N GLY A 158 -20.44 2.81 -4.22
CA GLY A 158 -19.81 3.31 -5.43
C GLY A 158 -18.63 2.48 -5.95
N ALA A 159 -18.36 2.62 -7.24
CA ALA A 159 -17.35 1.88 -8.00
C ALA A 159 -15.92 1.97 -7.40
N THR A 160 -15.53 3.16 -6.96
CA THR A 160 -14.18 3.40 -6.39
C THR A 160 -13.99 2.63 -5.08
N SER A 161 -15.02 2.58 -4.22
CA SER A 161 -14.99 1.84 -2.96
C SER A 161 -14.88 0.34 -3.22
N ALA A 162 -15.73 -0.20 -4.13
CA ALA A 162 -15.68 -1.60 -4.51
C ALA A 162 -14.29 -2.01 -5.03
N ASP A 163 -13.75 -1.26 -5.97
CA ASP A 163 -12.42 -1.49 -6.52
C ASP A 163 -11.32 -1.44 -5.44
N SER A 164 -11.42 -0.49 -4.50
CA SER A 164 -10.47 -0.36 -3.38
C SER A 164 -10.50 -1.59 -2.47
N VAL A 165 -11.68 -2.01 -2.04
CA VAL A 165 -11.89 -3.20 -1.19
C VAL A 165 -11.32 -4.44 -1.85
N PHE A 166 -11.59 -4.64 -3.13
CA PHE A 166 -11.15 -5.86 -3.82
C PHE A 166 -9.67 -5.82 -4.24
N ARG A 167 -9.04 -4.65 -4.35
CA ARG A 167 -7.57 -4.56 -4.43
C ARG A 167 -6.92 -4.98 -3.11
N VAL A 168 -7.49 -4.59 -1.97
CA VAL A 168 -7.04 -5.05 -0.65
C VAL A 168 -7.22 -6.56 -0.55
N PHE A 169 -8.43 -7.08 -0.78
CA PHE A 169 -8.71 -8.52 -0.73
C PHE A 169 -7.78 -9.32 -1.65
N ARG A 170 -7.54 -8.85 -2.89
CA ARG A 170 -6.59 -9.47 -3.83
C ARG A 170 -5.18 -9.55 -3.25
N ALA A 171 -4.72 -8.50 -2.58
CA ALA A 171 -3.38 -8.47 -1.97
C ALA A 171 -3.27 -9.47 -0.81
N LEU A 172 -4.30 -9.56 0.03
CA LEU A 172 -4.39 -10.51 1.14
C LEU A 172 -4.46 -11.96 0.65
N TYR A 173 -5.30 -12.22 -0.35
CA TYR A 173 -5.41 -13.54 -0.94
C TYR A 173 -4.09 -14.00 -1.58
N ASN A 174 -3.40 -13.11 -2.29
CA ASN A 174 -2.07 -13.38 -2.85
C ASN A 174 -1.03 -13.62 -1.73
N ARG A 175 -1.18 -12.99 -0.56
CA ARG A 175 -0.34 -13.31 0.59
C ARG A 175 -0.62 -14.71 1.10
N GLY A 176 -1.88 -15.07 1.25
CA GLY A 176 -2.30 -16.42 1.60
C GLY A 176 -1.76 -17.48 0.63
N LEU A 177 -1.81 -17.22 -0.69
CA LEU A 177 -1.27 -18.12 -1.71
C LEU A 177 0.25 -18.35 -1.60
N ARG A 178 1.02 -17.39 -1.11
CA ARG A 178 2.47 -17.57 -0.90
C ARG A 178 2.78 -18.51 0.25
N GLU A 179 1.98 -18.44 1.31
CA GLU A 179 2.13 -19.34 2.48
C GLU A 179 1.46 -20.71 2.25
N HIS A 180 0.37 -20.72 1.45
CA HIS A 180 -0.46 -21.88 1.16
C HIS A 180 -0.68 -22.00 -0.36
N PRO A 181 0.29 -22.54 -1.11
CA PRO A 181 0.23 -22.64 -2.58
C PRO A 181 -0.94 -23.49 -3.10
N ASP A 182 -1.59 -24.22 -2.21
CA ASP A 182 -2.70 -25.13 -2.51
C ASP A 182 -4.08 -24.45 -2.45
N LEU A 183 -4.13 -23.17 -2.08
CA LEU A 183 -5.35 -22.38 -2.18
C LEU A 183 -5.84 -22.34 -3.63
N PRO A 184 -7.16 -22.29 -3.85
CA PRO A 184 -7.69 -22.00 -5.18
C PRO A 184 -7.08 -20.74 -5.79
N ALA A 185 -7.03 -20.65 -7.12
CA ALA A 185 -6.58 -19.45 -7.79
C ALA A 185 -7.34 -18.22 -7.29
N ASN A 186 -6.62 -17.07 -7.18
CA ASN A 186 -7.19 -15.86 -6.63
C ASN A 186 -8.51 -15.48 -7.33
N PRO A 187 -9.64 -15.43 -6.62
CA PRO A 187 -10.95 -15.19 -7.23
C PRO A 187 -11.13 -13.78 -7.80
N CYS A 188 -10.27 -12.84 -7.39
CA CYS A 188 -10.28 -11.46 -7.94
C CYS A 188 -9.83 -11.37 -9.40
N MET A 189 -9.25 -12.43 -9.96
CA MET A 189 -8.91 -12.49 -11.40
C MET A 189 -10.16 -12.40 -12.30
N ASN A 190 -11.33 -12.71 -11.75
CA ASN A 190 -12.61 -12.73 -12.46
C ASN A 190 -13.50 -11.52 -12.13
N ILE A 191 -12.92 -10.46 -11.57
CA ILE A 191 -13.62 -9.20 -11.27
C ILE A 191 -13.33 -8.20 -12.40
N ASP A 192 -14.39 -7.66 -12.96
CA ASP A 192 -14.31 -6.52 -13.86
C ASP A 192 -14.20 -5.23 -13.02
N TYR A 193 -12.98 -4.73 -12.86
CA TYR A 193 -12.75 -3.48 -12.15
C TYR A 193 -13.20 -2.29 -12.98
N HIS A 194 -13.86 -1.34 -12.35
CA HIS A 194 -14.38 -0.13 -13.02
C HIS A 194 -13.28 0.82 -13.50
N GLY A 195 -12.07 0.69 -12.93
CA GLY A 195 -10.99 1.61 -13.17
C GLY A 195 -11.17 2.95 -12.44
N MET A 196 -10.07 3.69 -12.29
CA MET A 196 -10.13 5.03 -11.71
C MET A 196 -10.29 6.06 -12.83
N LYS A 197 -11.43 6.71 -12.91
CA LYS A 197 -11.57 7.94 -13.70
C LYS A 197 -10.76 9.03 -12.99
N ARG A 198 -9.70 9.51 -13.62
CA ARG A 198 -8.98 10.68 -13.12
C ARG A 198 -9.92 11.88 -13.19
N ARG A 199 -10.16 12.54 -12.07
CA ARG A 199 -10.84 13.83 -12.08
C ARG A 199 -9.93 14.80 -12.83
N LYS A 200 -10.41 15.34 -13.94
CA LYS A 200 -9.77 16.50 -14.54
C LYS A 200 -10.11 17.68 -13.63
N VAL A 201 -9.09 18.37 -13.15
CA VAL A 201 -9.27 19.67 -12.50
C VAL A 201 -9.14 20.67 -13.63
N ASP A 202 -10.29 21.07 -14.15
CA ASP A 202 -10.33 22.15 -15.13
C ASP A 202 -10.23 23.47 -14.35
N VAL A 203 -9.22 24.24 -14.65
CA VAL A 203 -8.88 25.45 -13.89
C VAL A 203 -9.33 26.64 -14.72
N ASP A 204 -10.61 26.99 -14.57
CA ASP A 204 -11.17 28.21 -15.17
C ASP A 204 -10.53 29.45 -14.55
N ALA A 205 -10.19 30.43 -15.40
CA ALA A 205 -9.56 31.68 -15.00
C ALA A 205 -10.41 32.49 -14.00
N GLU A 206 -11.73 32.51 -14.20
CA GLU A 206 -12.66 33.18 -13.30
C GLU A 206 -12.76 32.51 -11.95
N GLN A 207 -12.79 31.18 -11.93
CA GLN A 207 -12.76 30.42 -10.70
C GLN A 207 -11.48 30.62 -9.91
N LEU A 208 -10.32 30.73 -10.59
CA LEU A 208 -9.04 31.04 -9.95
C LEU A 208 -9.05 32.40 -9.30
N LYS A 209 -9.53 33.44 -9.97
CA LYS A 209 -9.64 34.79 -9.39
C LYS A 209 -10.58 34.82 -8.19
N LYS A 210 -11.76 34.18 -8.29
CA LYS A 210 -12.70 34.06 -7.17
C LYS A 210 -12.04 33.34 -5.98
N TRP A 211 -11.34 32.23 -6.25
CA TRP A 211 -10.61 31.51 -5.22
C TRP A 211 -9.50 32.37 -4.60
N GLY A 212 -8.75 33.12 -5.42
CA GLY A 212 -7.71 34.05 -4.96
C GLY A 212 -8.25 35.12 -4.00
N LYS A 213 -9.44 35.69 -4.30
CA LYS A 213 -10.13 36.61 -3.40
C LYS A 213 -10.57 35.93 -2.11
N ALA A 214 -11.25 34.80 -2.21
CA ALA A 214 -11.80 34.09 -1.05
C ALA A 214 -10.69 33.54 -0.11
N VAL A 215 -9.55 33.12 -0.66
CA VAL A 215 -8.44 32.63 0.17
C VAL A 215 -7.82 33.73 1.05
N LEU A 216 -7.83 34.99 0.58
CA LEU A 216 -7.32 36.12 1.36
C LEU A 216 -8.20 36.45 2.59
N GLU A 217 -9.46 36.08 2.56
CA GLU A 217 -10.43 36.29 3.65
C GLU A 217 -10.34 35.19 4.76
N LEU A 218 -9.58 34.12 4.51
CA LEU A 218 -9.39 33.07 5.50
C LEU A 218 -8.55 33.54 6.68
N ASN A 219 -8.69 32.83 7.81
CA ASN A 219 -7.74 32.97 8.92
C ASN A 219 -6.31 32.88 8.40
N PRO A 220 -5.38 33.74 8.88
CA PRO A 220 -4.02 33.86 8.33
C PRO A 220 -3.27 32.52 8.18
N VAL A 221 -3.38 31.60 9.15
CA VAL A 221 -2.70 30.28 9.07
C VAL A 221 -3.27 29.44 7.93
N ARG A 222 -4.60 29.44 7.78
CA ARG A 222 -5.27 28.68 6.72
C ARG A 222 -5.04 29.30 5.34
N ARG A 223 -5.12 30.62 5.24
CA ARG A 223 -4.78 31.39 4.03
C ARG A 223 -3.40 31.01 3.52
N ASP A 224 -2.41 31.12 4.40
CA ASP A 224 -1.02 30.90 4.07
C ASP A 224 -0.75 29.42 3.70
N LEU A 225 -1.40 28.47 4.38
CA LEU A 225 -1.31 27.05 3.99
C LEU A 225 -1.87 26.79 2.60
N HIS A 226 -3.01 27.38 2.24
CA HIS A 226 -3.61 27.21 0.91
C HIS A 226 -2.72 27.82 -0.17
N LEU A 227 -2.22 29.03 0.04
CA LEU A 227 -1.30 29.69 -0.89
C LEU A 227 0.02 28.91 -0.99
N PHE A 228 0.57 28.43 0.13
CA PHE A 228 1.76 27.59 0.15
C PHE A 228 1.57 26.33 -0.69
N MET A 229 0.46 25.63 -0.54
CA MET A 229 0.18 24.43 -1.32
C MET A 229 0.04 24.70 -2.80
N LEU A 230 -0.61 25.82 -3.17
CA LEU A 230 -0.78 26.18 -4.57
C LEU A 230 0.52 26.67 -5.20
N LEU A 231 1.33 27.47 -4.48
CA LEU A 231 2.59 28.03 -4.99
C LEU A 231 3.72 26.99 -5.05
N SER A 232 3.71 25.97 -4.18
CA SER A 232 4.75 24.94 -4.11
C SER A 232 4.39 23.62 -4.80
N GLY A 233 3.11 23.40 -5.09
CA GLY A 233 2.63 22.11 -5.57
C GLY A 233 2.81 20.95 -4.59
N MET A 234 3.12 21.21 -3.32
CA MET A 234 3.35 20.18 -2.32
C MET A 234 2.11 19.31 -2.06
N ARG A 235 2.36 18.06 -1.67
CA ARG A 235 1.27 17.19 -1.20
C ARG A 235 0.74 17.69 0.14
N ARG A 236 -0.60 17.62 0.32
CA ARG A 236 -1.29 18.10 1.53
C ARG A 236 -0.57 17.69 2.82
N THR A 237 -0.30 16.41 3.01
CA THR A 237 0.35 15.93 4.24
C THR A 237 1.70 16.58 4.46
N SER A 238 2.56 16.64 3.44
CA SER A 238 3.87 17.26 3.56
C SER A 238 3.77 18.77 3.83
N ALA A 239 2.81 19.46 3.22
CA ALA A 239 2.60 20.88 3.47
C ALA A 239 2.11 21.15 4.90
N CYS A 240 1.15 20.36 5.40
CA CYS A 240 0.64 20.48 6.77
C CYS A 240 1.71 20.16 7.83
N GLU A 241 2.61 19.22 7.53
CA GLU A 241 3.67 18.74 8.42
C GLU A 241 5.00 19.54 8.28
N THR A 242 4.97 20.70 7.62
CA THR A 242 6.14 21.54 7.49
C THR A 242 6.50 22.20 8.84
N ARG A 243 7.78 22.10 9.22
CA ARG A 243 8.29 22.62 10.50
C ARG A 243 9.22 23.79 10.30
N LEU A 244 9.42 24.57 11.37
CA LEU A 244 10.37 25.67 11.43
C LEU A 244 11.79 25.21 11.12
N GLU A 245 12.21 24.07 11.66
CA GLU A 245 13.54 23.47 11.47
C GLU A 245 13.82 23.00 10.04
N HIS A 246 12.78 22.89 9.20
CA HIS A 246 12.93 22.49 7.79
C HIS A 246 13.34 23.65 6.86
N LEU A 247 13.28 24.89 7.36
CA LEU A 247 13.70 26.07 6.57
C LEU A 247 15.20 26.23 6.64
N SER A 248 15.83 26.39 5.51
CA SER A 248 17.26 26.72 5.37
C SER A 248 17.46 27.59 4.12
N ASP A 249 18.60 28.23 4.02
CA ASP A 249 19.01 29.20 2.98
C ASP A 249 18.33 29.07 1.60
N GLY A 250 17.09 29.61 1.52
CA GLY A 250 16.31 29.64 0.29
C GLY A 250 15.72 28.29 -0.14
N CYS A 251 15.73 27.28 0.73
CA CYS A 251 15.16 25.98 0.49
C CYS A 251 14.25 25.52 1.64
N LEU A 252 13.31 24.66 1.33
CA LEU A 252 12.53 23.92 2.31
C LEU A 252 12.89 22.45 2.22
N HIS A 253 13.50 21.90 3.27
CA HIS A 253 13.78 20.48 3.39
C HIS A 253 12.50 19.68 3.67
N VAL A 254 12.24 18.63 2.91
CA VAL A 254 11.11 17.71 3.11
C VAL A 254 11.65 16.32 3.46
N PRO A 255 11.80 15.99 4.75
CA PRO A 255 12.55 14.81 5.20
C PRO A 255 11.88 13.50 4.91
N SER A 256 10.53 13.46 4.90
CA SER A 256 9.79 12.21 4.73
C SER A 256 8.51 12.42 3.89
N PRO A 257 8.67 12.63 2.57
CA PRO A 257 7.51 12.71 1.68
C PRO A 257 6.83 11.35 1.51
N LYS A 258 5.77 11.31 0.70
CA LYS A 258 5.13 10.04 0.34
C LYS A 258 6.15 9.10 -0.31
N GLY A 259 6.46 8.01 0.37
CA GLY A 259 7.49 7.04 -0.03
C GLY A 259 8.64 6.92 0.98
N GLY A 260 8.61 7.71 2.07
CA GLY A 260 9.56 7.61 3.18
C GLY A 260 10.77 8.53 3.05
N SER A 261 11.70 8.38 4.00
CA SER A 261 12.92 9.20 4.09
C SER A 261 13.87 9.04 2.91
N ASP A 262 13.88 7.87 2.27
CA ASP A 262 14.69 7.62 1.06
C ASP A 262 14.32 8.54 -0.13
N ARG A 263 13.23 9.29 0.02
CA ARG A 263 12.74 10.26 -0.97
C ARG A 263 12.74 11.69 -0.44
N ALA A 264 13.51 11.95 0.61
CA ALA A 264 13.75 13.32 1.08
C ALA A 264 14.23 14.21 -0.08
N PHE A 265 13.83 15.47 -0.07
CA PHE A 265 14.23 16.43 -1.10
C PHE A 265 14.16 17.85 -0.57
N ASP A 266 14.88 18.75 -1.24
CA ASP A 266 14.88 20.17 -0.97
C ASP A 266 14.06 20.89 -2.04
N LEU A 267 13.00 21.59 -1.61
CA LEU A 267 12.20 22.44 -2.47
C LEU A 267 12.85 23.83 -2.52
N PRO A 268 13.29 24.32 -3.70
CA PRO A 268 13.79 25.67 -3.82
C PRO A 268 12.66 26.69 -3.59
N LEU A 269 12.92 27.71 -2.81
CA LEU A 269 11.95 28.77 -2.55
C LEU A 269 12.07 29.89 -3.60
N SER A 270 10.94 30.19 -4.24
CA SER A 270 10.75 31.41 -4.99
C SER A 270 10.62 32.59 -4.03
N GLY A 271 10.76 33.82 -4.52
CA GLY A 271 10.54 35.04 -3.71
C GLY A 271 9.21 35.00 -2.95
N PRO A 272 8.06 34.79 -3.61
CA PRO A 272 6.77 34.68 -2.93
C PRO A 272 6.69 33.55 -1.88
N LEU A 273 7.31 32.40 -2.15
CA LEU A 273 7.35 31.30 -1.18
C LEU A 273 8.24 31.62 0.01
N LYS A 274 9.38 32.26 -0.23
CA LYS A 274 10.28 32.67 0.83
C LYS A 274 9.57 33.65 1.77
N ASP A 275 8.97 34.72 1.24
CA ASP A 275 8.27 35.72 2.04
C ASP A 275 7.10 35.10 2.83
N LEU A 276 6.36 34.16 2.23
CA LEU A 276 5.31 33.42 2.91
C LEU A 276 5.86 32.64 4.11
N LEU A 277 6.92 31.87 3.89
CA LEU A 277 7.44 30.97 4.93
C LEU A 277 8.20 31.75 6.01
N ASP A 278 8.92 32.84 5.66
CA ASP A 278 9.53 33.73 6.62
C ASP A 278 8.45 34.41 7.49
N HIS A 279 7.37 34.89 6.88
CA HIS A 279 6.22 35.42 7.62
C HIS A 279 5.64 34.38 8.57
N ARG A 280 5.43 33.15 8.12
CA ARG A 280 4.92 32.05 8.96
C ARG A 280 5.89 31.70 10.09
N ALA A 281 7.20 31.69 9.82
CA ALA A 281 8.22 31.42 10.84
C ALA A 281 8.20 32.46 11.96
N ASN A 282 7.89 33.71 11.64
CA ASN A 282 7.78 34.80 12.61
C ASN A 282 6.45 34.79 13.35
N GLU A 283 5.34 34.40 12.70
CA GLU A 283 4.00 34.43 13.29
C GLU A 283 3.64 33.15 14.10
N ALA A 284 4.13 31.97 13.68
CA ALA A 284 3.78 30.73 14.33
C ALA A 284 4.13 30.71 15.85
N PRO A 285 5.31 31.17 16.29
CA PRO A 285 5.64 31.23 17.71
C PRO A 285 4.78 32.25 18.52
N ARG A 286 4.15 33.23 17.85
CA ARG A 286 3.24 34.18 18.47
C ARG A 286 1.87 33.52 18.79
N ILE A 287 1.48 32.53 18.00
CA ILE A 287 0.25 31.74 18.20
C ILE A 287 0.47 30.69 19.29
N ASP A 288 1.58 29.95 19.22
CA ASP A 288 2.00 28.99 20.24
C ASP A 288 3.53 29.01 20.35
N ARG A 289 4.03 29.48 21.51
CA ARG A 289 5.49 29.62 21.75
C ARG A 289 6.27 28.29 21.68
N LYS A 290 5.58 27.16 21.84
CA LYS A 290 6.21 25.82 21.80
C LYS A 290 6.00 25.12 20.47
N THR A 291 5.34 25.78 19.51
CA THR A 291 5.11 25.15 18.22
C THR A 291 6.39 24.92 17.44
N LYS A 292 6.47 23.77 16.82
CA LYS A 292 7.49 23.46 15.81
C LYS A 292 6.94 23.57 14.38
N TRP A 293 5.65 23.86 14.23
CA TRP A 293 4.93 23.83 12.97
C TRP A 293 4.81 25.23 12.35
N LEU A 294 4.99 25.33 11.04
CA LEU A 294 4.72 26.57 10.31
C LEU A 294 3.22 26.89 10.22
N PHE A 295 2.38 25.87 10.28
CA PHE A 295 0.92 25.98 10.22
C PHE A 295 0.29 25.38 11.48
N PRO A 296 0.45 26.01 12.66
CA PRO A 296 -0.05 25.50 13.91
C PRO A 296 -1.58 25.54 13.96
N ALA A 297 -2.17 24.64 14.74
CA ALA A 297 -3.60 24.62 15.05
C ALA A 297 -3.82 24.07 16.44
N ASP A 298 -4.89 24.53 17.09
CA ASP A 298 -5.39 23.94 18.33
C ASP A 298 -6.04 22.58 18.01
N SER A 299 -5.20 21.56 18.02
CA SER A 299 -5.57 20.18 17.70
C SER A 299 -4.61 19.21 18.40
N LYS A 300 -5.03 17.96 18.55
CA LYS A 300 -4.19 16.91 19.15
C LYS A 300 -2.81 16.75 18.46
N SER A 301 -2.69 17.08 17.19
CA SER A 301 -1.42 17.03 16.43
C SER A 301 -0.62 18.34 16.52
N GLY A 302 -1.21 19.42 17.03
CA GLY A 302 -0.60 20.76 17.12
C GLY A 302 -0.50 21.52 15.78
N HIS A 303 -1.02 20.94 14.70
CA HIS A 303 -1.01 21.56 13.38
C HIS A 303 -2.27 21.28 12.57
N ILE A 304 -2.47 22.02 11.46
CA ILE A 304 -3.58 21.76 10.53
C ILE A 304 -3.35 20.41 9.85
N THR A 305 -4.32 19.51 9.90
CA THR A 305 -4.29 18.19 9.25
C THR A 305 -5.20 18.11 8.04
N GLU A 306 -6.28 18.91 8.03
CA GLU A 306 -7.26 18.96 6.96
C GLU A 306 -7.30 20.34 6.29
N VAL A 307 -7.17 20.31 4.97
CA VAL A 307 -7.29 21.50 4.12
C VAL A 307 -8.70 21.53 3.55
N ALA A 308 -9.53 22.36 4.16
CA ALA A 308 -10.91 22.52 3.72
C ALA A 308 -10.97 23.12 2.31
N GLN A 309 -12.04 22.81 1.60
CA GLN A 309 -12.32 23.47 0.33
C GLN A 309 -12.67 24.94 0.59
N VAL A 310 -12.06 25.85 -0.17
CA VAL A 310 -12.39 27.27 -0.15
C VAL A 310 -13.52 27.49 -1.13
N GLU A 311 -14.69 27.91 -0.65
CA GLU A 311 -15.93 28.01 -1.40
C GLU A 311 -16.28 26.73 -2.18
N LEU A 312 -17.22 26.79 -3.10
CA LEU A 312 -17.62 25.68 -3.99
C LEU A 312 -16.68 25.51 -5.20
N SER A 313 -15.40 25.90 -5.05
CA SER A 313 -14.42 25.90 -6.15
C SER A 313 -13.99 24.52 -6.62
N GLY A 314 -14.28 23.44 -5.87
CA GLY A 314 -13.73 22.10 -6.14
C GLY A 314 -12.24 21.94 -5.87
N LEU A 315 -11.54 23.03 -5.49
CA LEU A 315 -10.10 23.05 -5.25
C LEU A 315 -9.77 22.52 -3.83
N THR A 316 -9.73 21.21 -3.69
CA THR A 316 -9.26 20.53 -2.48
C THR A 316 -7.73 20.50 -2.45
N GLY A 317 -7.15 20.11 -1.33
CA GLY A 317 -5.69 20.06 -1.20
C GLY A 317 -4.96 19.23 -2.29
N HIS A 318 -5.59 18.23 -2.89
CA HIS A 318 -5.00 17.50 -4.03
C HIS A 318 -5.20 18.25 -5.35
N ALA A 319 -6.34 18.91 -5.51
CA ALA A 319 -6.63 19.73 -6.68
C ALA A 319 -5.67 20.93 -6.79
N LEU A 320 -5.28 21.56 -5.67
CA LEU A 320 -4.30 22.64 -5.67
C LEU A 320 -2.96 22.21 -6.30
N ARG A 321 -2.51 20.99 -6.03
CA ARG A 321 -1.30 20.45 -6.66
C ARG A 321 -1.48 20.19 -8.17
N HIS A 322 -2.67 19.81 -8.62
CA HIS A 322 -2.97 19.70 -10.06
C HIS A 322 -2.98 21.09 -10.71
N CYS A 323 -3.58 22.08 -10.05
CA CYS A 323 -3.54 23.48 -10.52
C CYS A 323 -2.12 23.98 -10.65
N TYR A 324 -1.27 23.79 -9.62
CA TYR A 324 0.15 24.12 -9.71
C TYR A 324 0.79 23.50 -10.95
N SER A 325 0.57 22.19 -11.18
CA SER A 325 1.18 21.51 -12.33
C SER A 325 0.74 22.13 -13.67
N THR A 326 -0.54 22.43 -13.81
CA THR A 326 -1.09 23.08 -15.04
C THR A 326 -0.51 24.47 -15.22
N LEU A 327 -0.57 25.31 -14.18
CA LEU A 327 -0.12 26.70 -14.24
C LEU A 327 1.41 26.82 -14.41
N ALA A 328 2.17 25.89 -13.84
CA ALA A 328 3.62 25.82 -14.05
C ALA A 328 3.94 25.51 -15.52
N VAL A 329 3.23 24.57 -16.15
CA VAL A 329 3.39 24.29 -17.58
C VAL A 329 2.97 25.49 -18.43
N GLU A 330 1.85 26.13 -18.11
CA GLU A 330 1.40 27.37 -18.78
C GLU A 330 2.44 28.49 -18.67
N SER A 331 3.12 28.60 -17.55
CA SER A 331 4.21 29.56 -17.37
C SER A 331 5.47 29.22 -18.18
N GLY A 332 5.52 28.05 -18.82
CA GLY A 332 6.65 27.56 -19.60
C GLY A 332 7.74 26.87 -18.75
N VAL A 333 7.36 26.24 -17.62
CA VAL A 333 8.23 25.31 -16.90
C VAL A 333 8.28 23.99 -17.67
N PRO A 334 9.47 23.49 -18.07
CA PRO A 334 9.56 22.24 -18.80
C PRO A 334 9.12 21.04 -17.93
N LEU A 335 8.60 19.98 -18.56
CA LEU A 335 8.03 18.82 -17.85
C LEU A 335 9.03 18.08 -16.98
N LEU A 336 10.31 18.12 -17.34
CA LEU A 336 11.34 17.45 -16.55
C LEU A 336 11.56 18.17 -15.21
N GLU A 337 11.76 19.48 -15.25
CA GLU A 337 11.95 20.35 -14.08
C GLU A 337 10.71 20.32 -13.18
N LEU A 338 9.50 20.31 -13.78
CA LEU A 338 8.26 20.16 -13.04
C LEU A 338 8.20 18.83 -12.28
N LYS A 339 8.68 17.73 -12.86
CA LYS A 339 8.76 16.44 -12.16
C LYS A 339 9.67 16.51 -10.94
N TYR A 340 10.81 17.20 -11.03
CA TYR A 340 11.73 17.40 -9.89
C TYR A 340 11.09 18.29 -8.82
N LEU A 341 10.50 19.42 -9.18
CA LEU A 341 9.79 20.32 -8.26
C LEU A 341 8.67 19.59 -7.50
N LEU A 342 7.98 18.69 -8.17
CA LEU A 342 6.92 17.86 -7.57
C LEU A 342 7.44 16.63 -6.82
N ASN A 343 8.71 16.35 -6.82
CA ASN A 343 9.28 15.11 -6.30
C ASN A 343 8.48 13.87 -6.79
N HIS A 344 8.30 13.78 -8.11
CA HIS A 344 7.73 12.59 -8.73
C HIS A 344 8.80 11.51 -8.84
N ALA A 345 8.40 10.23 -8.64
CA ALA A 345 9.32 9.12 -8.83
C ALA A 345 9.88 9.14 -10.25
N ALA A 346 11.18 8.87 -10.37
CA ALA A 346 11.79 8.62 -11.67
C ALA A 346 11.02 7.50 -12.39
N SER A 347 10.44 7.81 -13.54
CA SER A 347 9.68 6.84 -14.34
C SER A 347 10.59 6.00 -15.24
N ASN A 348 11.85 6.42 -15.45
CA ASN A 348 12.83 5.78 -16.29
C ASN A 348 14.17 5.64 -15.56
N VAL A 349 14.92 4.60 -15.89
CA VAL A 349 16.27 4.32 -15.34
C VAL A 349 17.19 5.55 -15.52
N THR A 350 17.16 6.21 -16.67
CA THR A 350 17.96 7.39 -16.98
C THR A 350 17.73 8.55 -16.02
N MET A 351 16.49 8.78 -15.56
CA MET A 351 16.17 9.83 -14.59
C MET A 351 16.75 9.57 -13.20
N GLY A 352 17.06 8.31 -12.87
CA GLY A 352 17.70 7.96 -11.60
C GLY A 352 19.16 8.40 -11.51
N TYR A 353 19.80 8.69 -12.62
CA TYR A 353 21.21 9.15 -12.69
C TYR A 353 21.34 10.69 -12.72
N ILE A 354 20.25 11.41 -12.95
CA ILE A 354 20.28 12.87 -13.05
C ILE A 354 19.93 13.46 -11.68
N HIS A 355 20.93 14.06 -11.03
CA HIS A 355 20.74 14.81 -9.81
C HIS A 355 20.63 16.30 -10.16
N VAL A 356 19.47 16.89 -9.92
CA VAL A 356 19.20 18.32 -10.14
C VAL A 356 19.13 19.00 -8.78
N GLY A 357 20.06 19.91 -8.52
CA GLY A 357 20.10 20.67 -7.28
C GLY A 357 19.01 21.76 -7.22
N PRO A 358 18.70 22.27 -6.00
CA PRO A 358 17.69 23.31 -5.81
C PRO A 358 17.94 24.58 -6.62
N GLU A 359 19.20 24.98 -6.79
CA GLU A 359 19.58 26.20 -7.51
C GLU A 359 19.18 26.16 -8.99
N HIS A 360 19.33 25.00 -9.63
CA HIS A 360 18.86 24.80 -11.00
C HIS A 360 17.34 24.94 -11.12
N LEU A 361 16.61 24.47 -10.11
CA LEU A 361 15.14 24.46 -10.11
C LEU A 361 14.54 25.82 -9.69
N ARG A 362 15.27 26.66 -8.98
CA ARG A 362 14.80 27.95 -8.43
C ARG A 362 14.20 28.89 -9.49
N PRO A 363 14.81 29.12 -10.67
CA PRO A 363 14.23 29.98 -11.70
C PRO A 363 12.86 29.48 -12.20
N TYR A 364 12.68 28.16 -12.30
CA TYR A 364 11.42 27.56 -12.72
C TYR A 364 10.36 27.69 -11.64
N GLN A 365 10.74 27.52 -10.36
CA GLN A 365 9.84 27.73 -9.23
C GLN A 365 9.43 29.21 -9.12
N GLU A 366 10.33 30.16 -9.36
CA GLU A 366 10.04 31.61 -9.39
C GLU A 366 9.02 31.92 -10.50
N LYS A 367 9.28 31.40 -11.72
CA LYS A 367 8.41 31.59 -12.88
C LYS A 367 7.00 31.07 -12.61
N ALA A 368 6.88 29.85 -12.07
CA ALA A 368 5.61 29.26 -11.71
C ALA A 368 4.86 30.09 -10.65
N SER A 369 5.55 30.48 -9.56
CA SER A 369 4.92 31.21 -8.46
C SER A 369 4.39 32.58 -8.89
N ARG A 370 5.15 33.33 -9.69
CA ARG A 370 4.70 34.63 -10.21
C ARG A 370 3.49 34.50 -11.13
N HIS A 371 3.53 33.54 -12.05
CA HIS A 371 2.41 33.27 -12.94
C HIS A 371 1.14 32.87 -12.18
N ILE A 372 1.28 32.01 -11.16
CA ILE A 372 0.16 31.61 -10.32
C ILE A 372 -0.47 32.82 -9.63
N LEU A 373 0.31 33.69 -9.01
CA LEU A 373 -0.21 34.90 -8.35
C LEU A 373 -0.94 35.81 -9.35
N GLU A 374 -0.38 35.96 -10.54
CA GLU A 374 -1.02 36.72 -11.63
C GLU A 374 -2.37 36.12 -12.03
N ARG A 375 -2.44 34.79 -12.21
CA ARG A 375 -3.68 34.08 -12.55
C ARG A 375 -4.74 34.18 -11.45
N LEU A 376 -4.32 34.30 -10.18
CA LEU A 376 -5.18 34.55 -9.02
C LEU A 376 -5.67 36.02 -8.94
N GLY A 377 -5.18 36.93 -9.77
CA GLY A 377 -5.44 38.35 -9.64
C GLY A 377 -4.77 38.99 -8.42
N LEU A 378 -3.67 38.39 -7.94
CA LEU A 378 -2.92 38.86 -6.76
C LEU A 378 -1.65 39.54 -7.18
N GLN A 379 -1.31 40.61 -6.47
CA GLN A 379 -0.04 41.33 -6.59
C GLN A 379 0.81 41.04 -5.36
N TRP A 380 1.99 40.49 -5.60
CA TRP A 380 3.03 40.31 -4.59
C TRP A 380 4.09 41.39 -4.72
N THR A 381 4.56 41.90 -3.58
CA THR A 381 5.68 42.81 -3.48
C THR A 381 6.79 42.13 -2.69
N PRO A 382 8.06 42.13 -3.19
CA PRO A 382 9.18 41.52 -2.48
C PRO A 382 9.30 42.01 -1.04
N GLY A 383 9.46 41.05 -0.09
CA GLY A 383 9.56 41.33 1.33
C GLY A 383 8.22 41.61 2.04
N VAL A 384 7.10 41.57 1.31
CA VAL A 384 5.76 41.83 1.87
C VAL A 384 4.85 40.65 1.73
N TRP A 385 4.29 40.18 2.85
CA TRP A 385 3.30 39.13 2.89
C TRP A 385 2.13 39.50 3.81
N PRO A 386 0.88 39.20 3.47
CA PRO A 386 0.39 38.51 2.27
C PRO A 386 0.29 39.40 1.02
N PRO A 387 0.13 38.81 -0.18
CA PRO A 387 -0.16 39.52 -1.40
C PRO A 387 -1.53 40.22 -1.33
N VAL A 388 -1.75 41.24 -2.14
CA VAL A 388 -2.99 41.99 -2.20
C VAL A 388 -3.70 41.81 -3.54
N LEU A 389 -4.99 42.14 -3.62
CA LEU A 389 -5.71 42.16 -4.89
C LEU A 389 -5.11 43.24 -5.81
N LYS A 390 -4.99 42.97 -7.11
CA LYS A 390 -4.41 43.93 -8.09
C LYS A 390 -5.20 45.22 -8.14
N GLU A 391 -6.52 45.19 -8.01
CA GLU A 391 -7.39 46.38 -7.98
C GLU A 391 -7.07 47.29 -6.76
N ALA A 392 -6.87 46.69 -5.58
CA ALA A 392 -6.54 47.41 -4.37
C ALA A 392 -5.11 47.99 -4.37
N ALA A 393 -4.23 47.49 -5.24
CA ALA A 393 -2.86 48.00 -5.40
C ALA A 393 -2.78 49.23 -6.30
N ALA A 394 -3.73 49.41 -7.22
CA ALA A 394 -3.82 50.60 -8.07
C ALA A 394 -4.19 51.85 -7.24
N ASP A 395 -5.11 51.72 -6.29
CA ASP A 395 -5.56 52.82 -5.41
C ASP A 395 -4.49 53.32 -4.43
N ARG A 396 -3.48 52.49 -4.12
CA ARG A 396 -2.37 52.86 -3.24
C ARG A 396 -1.22 53.61 -3.93
N LYS A 397 -1.27 53.77 -5.27
CA LYS A 397 -0.25 54.43 -6.05
C LYS A 397 -0.56 55.91 -6.41
N THR A 398 -1.70 56.41 -5.97
CA THR A 398 -2.06 57.84 -6.10
C THR A 398 -1.74 58.53 -4.77
N PRO A 399 -0.73 59.46 -4.73
CA PRO A 399 -0.43 60.22 -3.52
C PRO A 399 -1.52 61.24 -3.23
#